data_3e8d78d8c368ad56aacb63dc7d38ef6c
#
_entry.id   3e8d78d8c368ad56aacb63dc7d38ef6c
#
_cell.length_a   1.000
_cell.length_b   1.000
_cell.length_c   1.000
_cell.angle_alpha   90.00
_cell.angle_beta   90.00
_cell.angle_gamma   90.00
#
_symmetry.space_group_name_H-M   'P 1'
#
loop_
_entity.id
_entity.type
_entity.pdbx_description
1 polymer ?
#
loop_
_entity_poly.entity_id
_entity_poly.type
_entity_poly.pdbx_seq_one_letter_code
_entity_poly.pdbx_strand_id
1 'polypeptide(L)'
;MIRSPAVLAVVSVLSGCAACAVARAADTAISKVMGSIDIGADQHTGDVSTVNGSIHIGENAVVGAADTVNGSISVEQHATVARLVTVNGSIHLHEAVRVTGTVQAVNGSLTVANGADVAGRLANVNGAIRVAAAHVGGLIDTVTGDIELGPNARVDGGIHVEQDTSWFRFWFWSGDTPRVVVGPGSVVGGTLRFERAVKLYVSDRATVGRIEGATAVRFSGDRPP
;
A
#
# COMPACT_ATOMS: atom_id res chain seq x y z
N MET A 1 3.46 -27.25 5.57
CA MET A 1 3.28 -26.12 6.51
C MET A 1 4.03 -24.93 5.92
N ILE A 2 3.40 -24.18 5.07
CA ILE A 2 3.97 -22.97 4.45
C ILE A 2 3.40 -21.80 5.26
N ARG A 3 4.25 -21.20 6.08
CA ARG A 3 3.89 -19.98 6.81
C ARG A 3 3.87 -18.83 5.81
N SER A 4 2.73 -18.18 5.70
CA SER A 4 2.55 -17.00 4.86
C SER A 4 3.54 -15.91 5.29
N PRO A 5 4.41 -15.40 4.41
CA PRO A 5 5.46 -14.44 4.80
C PRO A 5 4.93 -13.05 5.14
N ALA A 6 3.68 -12.73 4.80
CA ALA A 6 3.12 -11.39 4.99
C ALA A 6 2.88 -11.02 6.46
N VAL A 7 2.49 -11.96 7.30
CA VAL A 7 2.16 -11.67 8.72
C VAL A 7 3.43 -11.61 9.59
N LEU A 8 4.50 -12.26 9.19
CA LEU A 8 5.74 -12.30 10.00
C LEU A 8 6.65 -11.09 9.75
N ALA A 9 6.47 -10.39 8.64
CA ALA A 9 7.33 -9.24 8.29
C ALA A 9 7.02 -7.96 9.10
N VAL A 10 5.84 -7.84 9.67
CA VAL A 10 5.43 -6.61 10.37
C VAL A 10 5.93 -6.54 11.81
N VAL A 11 6.15 -7.67 12.46
CA VAL A 11 6.59 -7.69 13.86
C VAL A 11 8.11 -7.57 14.01
N SER A 12 8.90 -7.84 12.97
CA SER A 12 10.37 -7.77 13.04
C SER A 12 10.97 -6.41 12.71
N VAL A 13 10.18 -5.38 12.41
CA VAL A 13 10.69 -4.05 12.03
C VAL A 13 11.23 -3.25 13.22
N LEU A 14 10.90 -3.63 14.45
CA LEU A 14 11.34 -2.89 15.66
C LEU A 14 12.70 -3.34 16.22
N SER A 15 13.40 -4.31 15.61
CA SER A 15 14.62 -4.88 16.21
C SER A 15 15.78 -5.09 15.23
N GLY A 16 16.04 -4.16 14.36
CA GLY A 16 17.13 -4.33 13.38
C GLY A 16 17.76 -3.03 12.89
N CYS A 17 18.36 -2.26 13.77
CA CYS A 17 19.27 -1.18 13.37
C CYS A 17 20.71 -1.71 13.45
N ALA A 18 21.27 -2.15 12.33
CA ALA A 18 22.72 -2.18 12.14
C ALA A 18 23.11 -2.30 10.66
N ALA A 19 23.73 -1.26 10.19
CA ALA A 19 24.80 -1.19 9.21
C ALA A 19 24.56 -1.63 7.76
N CYS A 20 24.38 -0.63 6.90
CA CYS A 20 25.19 -0.56 5.69
C CYS A 20 25.48 0.91 5.38
N ALA A 21 26.70 1.33 5.69
CA ALA A 21 27.20 2.69 5.46
C ALA A 21 27.53 2.85 3.97
N VAL A 22 26.77 3.67 3.29
CA VAL A 22 27.29 4.44 2.15
C VAL A 22 27.20 5.89 2.57
N ALA A 23 28.35 6.54 2.68
CA ALA A 23 28.46 7.93 3.10
C ALA A 23 27.70 8.84 2.13
N ARG A 24 26.50 9.21 2.52
CA ARG A 24 25.77 10.39 2.06
C ARG A 24 25.68 11.33 3.25
N ALA A 25 25.67 12.63 3.00
CA ALA A 25 25.47 13.64 4.04
C ALA A 25 24.43 13.12 5.03
N ALA A 26 24.76 13.13 6.32
CA ALA A 26 23.97 12.52 7.37
C ALA A 26 22.57 13.15 7.40
N ASP A 27 21.64 12.56 6.65
CA ASP A 27 20.23 12.88 6.80
C ASP A 27 19.83 12.48 8.22
N THR A 28 19.46 13.46 9.03
CA THR A 28 19.17 13.26 10.44
C THR A 28 17.92 12.40 10.58
N ALA A 29 18.05 11.22 11.15
CA ALA A 29 16.92 10.40 11.48
C ALA A 29 16.12 11.02 12.66
N ILE A 30 14.80 10.97 12.59
CA ILE A 30 13.90 11.48 13.63
C ILE A 30 13.11 10.33 14.22
N SER A 31 13.21 10.14 15.54
CA SER A 31 12.44 9.11 16.23
C SER A 31 11.72 9.68 17.43
N LYS A 32 10.41 9.38 17.56
CA LYS A 32 9.57 9.75 18.70
C LYS A 32 8.83 8.52 19.22
N VAL A 33 8.58 8.47 20.52
CA VAL A 33 7.68 7.47 21.10
C VAL A 33 6.26 7.99 21.13
N MET A 34 6.09 9.30 21.42
CA MET A 34 4.80 9.98 21.47
C MET A 34 4.87 11.29 20.70
N GLY A 35 3.81 11.61 19.98
CA GLY A 35 3.67 12.84 19.22
C GLY A 35 3.92 12.66 17.72
N SER A 36 3.31 13.51 16.96
CA SER A 36 3.43 13.54 15.51
C SER A 36 4.79 14.07 15.05
N ILE A 37 5.17 13.68 13.85
CA ILE A 37 6.36 14.17 13.14
C ILE A 37 5.87 14.93 11.92
N ASP A 38 6.29 16.18 11.81
CA ASP A 38 5.98 17.05 10.68
C ASP A 38 7.29 17.41 9.98
N ILE A 39 7.42 17.00 8.73
CA ILE A 39 8.53 17.35 7.84
C ILE A 39 8.01 18.48 6.95
N GLY A 40 8.67 19.61 6.98
CA GLY A 40 8.29 20.78 6.19
C GLY A 40 8.51 20.55 4.69
N ALA A 41 7.92 21.44 3.88
CA ALA A 41 8.16 21.41 2.44
C ALA A 41 9.65 21.61 2.10
N ASP A 42 10.09 21.01 1.00
CA ASP A 42 11.48 21.07 0.48
C ASP A 42 12.55 20.55 1.45
N GLN A 43 12.17 19.87 2.54
CA GLN A 43 13.13 19.34 3.51
C GLN A 43 13.67 17.96 3.08
N HIS A 44 14.94 17.74 3.43
CA HIS A 44 15.62 16.45 3.28
C HIS A 44 15.87 15.86 4.66
N THR A 45 15.37 14.64 4.91
CA THR A 45 15.45 13.99 6.22
C THR A 45 15.73 12.51 6.01
N GLY A 46 16.50 11.91 6.90
CA GLY A 46 16.70 10.47 6.93
C GLY A 46 15.42 9.71 7.33
N ASP A 47 15.57 8.61 8.01
CA ASP A 47 14.43 7.82 8.45
C ASP A 47 13.64 8.53 9.56
N VAL A 48 12.33 8.47 9.48
CA VAL A 48 11.42 9.04 10.48
C VAL A 48 10.56 7.93 11.09
N SER A 49 10.46 7.90 12.42
CA SER A 49 9.67 6.88 13.10
C SER A 49 8.96 7.40 14.33
N THR A 50 7.73 6.93 14.55
CA THR A 50 6.99 7.22 15.78
C THR A 50 6.18 5.99 16.21
N VAL A 51 5.90 5.86 17.51
CA VAL A 51 5.02 4.80 18.00
C VAL A 51 3.58 5.28 18.09
N ASN A 52 3.35 6.42 18.73
CA ASN A 52 2.02 6.99 18.90
C ASN A 52 1.99 8.42 18.34
N GLY A 53 1.69 8.53 17.07
CA GLY A 53 1.63 9.80 16.36
C GLY A 53 1.56 9.61 14.87
N SER A 54 1.07 10.61 14.17
CA SER A 54 1.04 10.63 12.71
C SER A 54 2.33 11.22 12.16
N ILE A 55 2.65 10.87 10.93
CA ILE A 55 3.77 11.44 10.18
C ILE A 55 3.19 12.22 9.01
N HIS A 56 3.55 13.49 8.92
CA HIS A 56 3.20 14.36 7.81
C HIS A 56 4.48 14.77 7.08
N ILE A 57 4.52 14.50 5.78
CA ILE A 57 5.65 14.79 4.91
C ILE A 57 5.21 15.86 3.92
N GLY A 58 5.80 17.02 4.01
CA GLY A 58 5.46 18.21 3.20
C GLY A 58 5.82 18.08 1.73
N GLU A 59 5.35 19.04 0.96
CA GLU A 59 5.55 19.11 -0.50
C GLU A 59 7.03 19.13 -0.87
N ASN A 60 7.40 18.41 -1.94
CA ASN A 60 8.77 18.27 -2.44
C ASN A 60 9.79 17.72 -1.42
N ALA A 61 9.37 17.28 -0.24
CA ALA A 61 10.30 16.76 0.75
C ALA A 61 10.90 15.41 0.29
N VAL A 62 12.11 15.14 0.75
CA VAL A 62 12.79 13.86 0.51
C VAL A 62 13.05 13.19 1.85
N VAL A 63 12.47 12.03 2.05
CA VAL A 63 12.51 11.30 3.32
C VAL A 63 12.99 9.87 3.08
N GLY A 64 13.77 9.34 4.01
CA GLY A 64 14.12 7.94 4.05
C GLY A 64 12.88 7.05 4.29
N ALA A 65 12.95 6.11 5.20
CA ALA A 65 11.78 5.36 5.63
C ALA A 65 10.90 6.20 6.57
N ALA A 66 9.57 6.04 6.47
CA ALA A 66 8.62 6.62 7.42
C ALA A 66 7.76 5.52 8.03
N ASP A 67 7.96 5.27 9.32
CA ASP A 67 7.37 4.15 10.04
C ASP A 67 6.56 4.64 11.25
N THR A 68 5.32 4.18 11.41
CA THR A 68 4.51 4.44 12.62
C THR A 68 3.78 3.19 13.08
N VAL A 69 3.48 3.09 14.37
CA VAL A 69 2.66 1.99 14.89
C VAL A 69 1.19 2.43 14.99
N ASN A 70 0.93 3.54 15.68
CA ASN A 70 -0.42 4.06 15.89
C ASN A 70 -0.50 5.49 15.34
N GLY A 71 -0.80 5.61 14.08
CA GLY A 71 -0.93 6.90 13.40
C GLY A 71 -0.97 6.72 11.89
N SER A 72 -1.46 7.75 11.23
CA SER A 72 -1.50 7.79 9.78
C SER A 72 -0.26 8.47 9.22
N ILE A 73 0.06 8.14 7.96
CA ILE A 73 1.14 8.79 7.22
C ILE A 73 0.50 9.54 6.05
N SER A 74 0.73 10.85 5.99
CA SER A 74 0.35 11.70 4.86
C SER A 74 1.59 12.18 4.14
N VAL A 75 1.65 11.97 2.85
CA VAL A 75 2.75 12.41 2.00
C VAL A 75 2.19 13.38 0.97
N GLU A 76 2.60 14.63 1.07
CA GLU A 76 2.14 15.70 0.19
C GLU A 76 2.78 15.61 -1.20
N GLN A 77 2.23 16.39 -2.12
CA GLN A 77 2.54 16.31 -3.54
C GLN A 77 4.04 16.48 -3.83
N HIS A 78 4.50 15.76 -4.87
CA HIS A 78 5.89 15.77 -5.37
C HIS A 78 6.94 15.29 -4.36
N ALA A 79 6.58 14.89 -3.14
CA ALA A 79 7.53 14.36 -2.18
C ALA A 79 8.08 12.99 -2.63
N THR A 80 9.28 12.68 -2.20
CA THR A 80 9.95 11.40 -2.47
C THR A 80 10.24 10.68 -1.15
N VAL A 81 9.81 9.43 -1.04
CA VAL A 81 9.98 8.63 0.17
C VAL A 81 10.54 7.26 -0.20
N ALA A 82 11.46 6.75 0.60
CA ALA A 82 12.05 5.45 0.31
C ALA A 82 11.09 4.30 0.66
N ARG A 83 10.40 4.35 1.82
CA ARG A 83 9.48 3.32 2.30
C ARG A 83 8.47 3.89 3.28
N LEU A 84 7.27 3.32 3.30
CA LEU A 84 6.20 3.71 4.21
C LEU A 84 5.61 2.48 4.91
N VAL A 85 5.52 2.51 6.25
CA VAL A 85 4.92 1.43 7.03
C VAL A 85 4.05 1.98 8.16
N THR A 86 2.84 1.47 8.29
CA THR A 86 2.00 1.70 9.46
C THR A 86 1.34 0.41 9.95
N VAL A 87 1.11 0.30 11.24
CA VAL A 87 0.34 -0.83 11.79
C VAL A 87 -1.14 -0.45 11.95
N ASN A 88 -1.43 0.61 12.67
CA ASN A 88 -2.79 1.08 12.90
C ASN A 88 -2.92 2.52 12.42
N GLY A 89 -3.32 2.67 11.18
CA GLY A 89 -3.48 3.96 10.53
C GLY A 89 -3.50 3.84 9.02
N SER A 90 -3.89 4.89 8.36
CA SER A 90 -3.95 4.94 6.90
C SER A 90 -2.71 5.61 6.32
N ILE A 91 -2.38 5.26 5.08
CA ILE A 91 -1.35 5.94 4.31
C ILE A 91 -2.01 6.65 3.14
N HIS A 92 -1.76 7.95 3.04
CA HIS A 92 -2.27 8.80 1.97
C HIS A 92 -1.09 9.35 1.18
N LEU A 93 -0.99 8.96 -0.08
CA LEU A 93 -0.07 9.53 -1.05
C LEU A 93 -0.83 10.51 -1.91
N HIS A 94 -0.46 11.78 -1.83
CA HIS A 94 -1.04 12.85 -2.66
C HIS A 94 -0.49 12.81 -4.09
N GLU A 95 -0.80 13.81 -4.90
CA GLU A 95 -0.48 13.80 -6.33
C GLU A 95 1.03 13.81 -6.58
N ALA A 96 1.44 13.04 -7.60
CA ALA A 96 2.82 12.97 -8.07
C ALA A 96 3.86 12.58 -7.00
N VAL A 97 3.44 11.97 -5.88
CA VAL A 97 4.35 11.41 -4.88
C VAL A 97 5.14 10.26 -5.48
N ARG A 98 6.42 10.18 -5.14
CA ARG A 98 7.29 9.07 -5.54
C ARG A 98 7.71 8.23 -4.33
N VAL A 99 7.39 6.96 -4.34
CA VAL A 99 7.88 5.98 -3.37
C VAL A 99 8.81 4.99 -4.06
N THR A 100 10.09 5.00 -3.68
CA THR A 100 11.09 4.15 -4.36
C THR A 100 11.10 2.70 -3.89
N GLY A 101 10.45 2.40 -2.77
CA GLY A 101 10.30 1.07 -2.21
C GLY A 101 8.84 0.69 -1.96
N THR A 102 8.59 0.05 -0.82
CA THR A 102 7.28 -0.54 -0.49
C THR A 102 6.42 0.39 0.36
N VAL A 103 5.09 0.24 0.20
CA VAL A 103 4.08 0.86 1.04
C VAL A 103 3.28 -0.24 1.73
N GLN A 104 3.25 -0.24 3.06
CA GLN A 104 2.61 -1.29 3.84
C GLN A 104 1.73 -0.74 4.95
N ALA A 105 0.53 -1.27 5.09
CA ALA A 105 -0.34 -1.05 6.24
C ALA A 105 -0.85 -2.40 6.78
N VAL A 106 -1.18 -2.45 8.06
CA VAL A 106 -1.87 -3.64 8.60
C VAL A 106 -3.35 -3.35 8.77
N ASN A 107 -3.69 -2.33 9.53
CA ASN A 107 -5.07 -1.92 9.78
C ASN A 107 -5.25 -0.46 9.38
N GLY A 108 -5.82 -0.25 8.21
CA GLY A 108 -6.03 1.09 7.66
C GLY A 108 -6.11 1.05 6.14
N SER A 109 -6.45 2.16 5.54
CA SER A 109 -6.55 2.26 4.08
C SER A 109 -5.26 2.77 3.46
N LEU A 110 -4.96 2.31 2.26
CA LEU A 110 -3.92 2.85 1.40
C LEU A 110 -4.60 3.64 0.28
N THR A 111 -4.27 4.90 0.15
CA THR A 111 -4.77 5.77 -0.92
C THR A 111 -3.60 6.33 -1.72
N VAL A 112 -3.63 6.09 -3.02
CA VAL A 112 -2.62 6.56 -3.96
C VAL A 112 -3.30 7.48 -4.97
N ALA A 113 -3.00 8.77 -4.91
CA ALA A 113 -3.61 9.78 -5.77
C ALA A 113 -3.00 9.80 -7.19
N ASN A 114 -3.53 10.68 -8.04
CA ASN A 114 -3.14 10.76 -9.44
C ASN A 114 -1.65 11.08 -9.63
N GLY A 115 -1.04 10.42 -10.60
CA GLY A 115 0.36 10.67 -10.95
C GLY A 115 1.37 10.15 -9.93
N ALA A 116 0.94 9.59 -8.81
CA ALA A 116 1.86 8.99 -7.86
C ALA A 116 2.51 7.72 -8.44
N ASP A 117 3.74 7.46 -8.05
CA ASP A 117 4.57 6.36 -8.52
C ASP A 117 5.13 5.57 -7.35
N VAL A 118 4.70 4.33 -7.18
CA VAL A 118 5.21 3.40 -6.17
C VAL A 118 6.01 2.31 -6.89
N ALA A 119 7.33 2.39 -6.84
CA ALA A 119 8.19 1.44 -7.53
C ALA A 119 8.08 0.01 -6.95
N GLY A 120 7.84 -0.10 -5.66
CA GLY A 120 7.73 -1.37 -4.95
C GLY A 120 6.30 -1.89 -4.82
N ARG A 121 6.11 -2.76 -3.83
CA ARG A 121 4.84 -3.40 -3.50
C ARG A 121 3.93 -2.49 -2.68
N LEU A 122 2.62 -2.57 -2.95
CA LEU A 122 1.55 -2.06 -2.09
C LEU A 122 0.96 -3.26 -1.31
N ALA A 123 1.07 -3.27 0.02
CA ALA A 123 0.57 -4.36 0.83
C ALA A 123 -0.33 -3.87 1.97
N ASN A 124 -1.47 -4.51 2.14
CA ASN A 124 -2.38 -4.26 3.26
C ASN A 124 -2.93 -5.59 3.80
N VAL A 125 -3.25 -5.62 5.08
CA VAL A 125 -3.95 -6.78 5.67
C VAL A 125 -5.44 -6.50 5.75
N ASN A 126 -5.82 -5.40 6.40
CA ASN A 126 -7.21 -5.01 6.61
C ASN A 126 -7.43 -3.56 6.20
N GLY A 127 -8.40 -3.33 5.34
CA GLY A 127 -8.76 -2.00 4.86
C GLY A 127 -8.58 -1.87 3.35
N ALA A 128 -9.14 -0.83 2.78
CA ALA A 128 -9.17 -0.68 1.34
C ALA A 128 -7.86 -0.16 0.76
N ILE A 129 -7.49 -0.68 -0.41
CA ILE A 129 -6.44 -0.12 -1.27
C ILE A 129 -7.11 0.60 -2.43
N ARG A 130 -6.89 1.91 -2.54
CA ARG A 130 -7.39 2.74 -3.63
C ARG A 130 -6.23 3.33 -4.40
N VAL A 131 -6.18 3.05 -5.68
CA VAL A 131 -5.17 3.58 -6.61
C VAL A 131 -5.90 4.36 -7.69
N ALA A 132 -5.71 5.66 -7.73
CA ALA A 132 -6.26 6.52 -8.79
C ALA A 132 -5.45 6.35 -10.10
N ALA A 133 -5.36 7.35 -10.94
CA ALA A 133 -4.53 7.31 -12.15
C ALA A 133 -3.03 7.36 -11.78
N ALA A 134 -2.53 6.28 -11.18
CA ALA A 134 -1.19 6.17 -10.61
C ALA A 134 -0.49 4.88 -11.07
N HIS A 135 0.81 4.79 -10.82
CA HIS A 135 1.63 3.64 -11.19
C HIS A 135 2.09 2.87 -9.94
N VAL A 136 1.98 1.56 -9.99
CA VAL A 136 2.52 0.62 -9.01
C VAL A 136 3.38 -0.40 -9.75
N GLY A 137 4.70 -0.32 -9.59
CA GLY A 137 5.64 -1.23 -10.24
C GLY A 137 5.62 -2.65 -9.67
N GLY A 138 5.34 -2.77 -8.38
CA GLY A 138 5.25 -4.07 -7.70
C GLY A 138 3.84 -4.67 -7.68
N LEU A 139 3.70 -5.70 -6.84
CA LEU A 139 2.46 -6.41 -6.58
C LEU A 139 1.55 -5.60 -5.64
N ILE A 140 0.25 -5.61 -5.88
CA ILE A 140 -0.76 -5.20 -4.89
C ILE A 140 -1.22 -6.44 -4.13
N ASP A 141 -1.08 -6.42 -2.82
CA ASP A 141 -1.29 -7.57 -1.96
C ASP A 141 -2.22 -7.24 -0.78
N THR A 142 -3.23 -8.06 -0.55
CA THR A 142 -4.17 -7.88 0.57
C THR A 142 -4.68 -9.22 1.09
N VAL A 143 -5.19 -9.22 2.32
CA VAL A 143 -5.85 -10.39 2.92
C VAL A 143 -7.36 -10.22 2.97
N THR A 144 -7.87 -9.12 3.53
CA THR A 144 -9.31 -8.90 3.73
C THR A 144 -9.83 -7.59 3.16
N GLY A 145 -8.95 -6.77 2.58
CA GLY A 145 -9.31 -5.44 2.09
C GLY A 145 -9.89 -5.43 0.68
N ASP A 146 -10.68 -4.41 0.40
CA ASP A 146 -11.12 -4.12 -0.97
C ASP A 146 -9.97 -3.50 -1.77
N ILE A 147 -9.94 -3.77 -3.08
CA ILE A 147 -9.00 -3.14 -4.01
C ILE A 147 -9.80 -2.38 -5.06
N GLU A 148 -9.53 -1.10 -5.20
CA GLU A 148 -10.12 -0.25 -6.21
C GLU A 148 -9.03 0.41 -7.05
N LEU A 149 -8.91 -0.03 -8.29
CA LEU A 149 -8.12 0.65 -9.30
C LEU A 149 -9.03 1.61 -10.06
N GLY A 150 -8.79 2.89 -9.90
CA GLY A 150 -9.48 3.95 -10.61
C GLY A 150 -9.14 3.97 -12.11
N PRO A 151 -9.70 4.94 -12.85
CA PRO A 151 -9.40 5.06 -14.28
C PRO A 151 -7.90 5.27 -14.54
N ASN A 152 -7.37 4.60 -15.58
CA ASN A 152 -5.98 4.71 -16.03
C ASN A 152 -4.91 4.35 -14.98
N ALA A 153 -5.26 3.58 -13.97
CA ALA A 153 -4.27 3.02 -13.03
C ALA A 153 -3.40 1.98 -13.74
N ARG A 154 -2.13 1.93 -13.37
CA ARG A 154 -1.18 0.96 -13.92
C ARG A 154 -0.52 0.16 -12.81
N VAL A 155 -0.59 -1.18 -12.89
CA VAL A 155 0.04 -2.11 -11.97
C VAL A 155 0.86 -3.11 -12.76
N ASP A 156 2.17 -3.09 -12.61
CA ASP A 156 3.03 -3.99 -13.38
C ASP A 156 3.11 -5.39 -12.77
N GLY A 157 3.12 -5.49 -11.44
CA GLY A 157 3.33 -6.76 -10.72
C GLY A 157 2.09 -7.64 -10.52
N GLY A 158 0.89 -7.17 -10.79
CA GLY A 158 -0.36 -7.92 -10.61
C GLY A 158 -1.07 -7.65 -9.29
N ILE A 159 -2.08 -8.48 -8.98
CA ILE A 159 -2.89 -8.38 -7.76
C ILE A 159 -2.90 -9.75 -7.08
N HIS A 160 -2.70 -9.78 -5.78
CA HIS A 160 -2.79 -10.99 -4.98
C HIS A 160 -3.72 -10.77 -3.77
N VAL A 161 -4.71 -11.64 -3.64
CA VAL A 161 -5.56 -11.68 -2.44
C VAL A 161 -5.29 -13.00 -1.73
N GLU A 162 -4.59 -12.91 -0.61
CA GLU A 162 -4.17 -14.07 0.17
C GLU A 162 -5.34 -14.69 0.93
N GLN A 163 -5.24 -15.99 1.18
CA GLN A 163 -6.16 -16.66 2.08
C GLN A 163 -5.82 -16.30 3.54
N ASP A 164 -6.82 -15.87 4.28
CA ASP A 164 -6.69 -15.70 5.73
C ASP A 164 -6.55 -17.07 6.40
N THR A 165 -5.35 -17.41 6.85
CA THR A 165 -5.04 -18.67 7.52
C THR A 165 -5.20 -18.59 9.04
N SER A 166 -5.74 -17.52 9.59
CA SER A 166 -5.92 -17.40 11.03
C SER A 166 -7.02 -18.34 11.52
N TRP A 167 -6.68 -19.28 12.39
CA TRP A 167 -7.57 -20.27 12.98
C TRP A 167 -8.68 -19.67 13.86
N PHE A 168 -8.60 -18.39 14.22
CA PHE A 168 -9.60 -17.63 14.99
C PHE A 168 -10.91 -17.38 14.25
N ARG A 169 -10.99 -17.68 12.96
CA ARG A 169 -12.19 -17.46 12.12
C ARG A 169 -13.40 -18.29 12.50
N PHE A 170 -13.25 -19.34 13.27
CA PHE A 170 -14.36 -20.22 13.63
C PHE A 170 -15.41 -19.56 14.53
N TRP A 171 -15.10 -18.42 15.16
CA TRP A 171 -16.00 -17.80 16.13
C TRP A 171 -16.64 -16.47 15.68
N PHE A 172 -16.11 -15.79 14.67
CA PHE A 172 -16.66 -14.53 14.16
C PHE A 172 -16.82 -14.59 12.63
N TRP A 173 -17.86 -15.29 12.18
CA TRP A 173 -18.28 -15.27 10.78
C TRP A 173 -18.95 -13.93 10.48
N SER A 174 -18.21 -12.96 10.01
CA SER A 174 -18.67 -11.73 9.38
C SER A 174 -17.59 -11.21 8.44
N GLY A 175 -17.21 -12.00 7.47
CA GLY A 175 -16.25 -11.54 6.47
C GLY A 175 -17.00 -11.21 5.19
N ASP A 176 -17.22 -9.93 4.90
CA ASP A 176 -17.60 -9.50 3.56
C ASP A 176 -16.61 -10.05 2.56
N THR A 177 -17.13 -10.53 1.43
CA THR A 177 -16.30 -10.99 0.32
C THR A 177 -15.57 -9.77 -0.25
N PRO A 178 -14.22 -9.74 -0.26
CA PRO A 178 -13.48 -8.61 -0.77
C PRO A 178 -13.92 -8.25 -2.18
N ARG A 179 -14.06 -6.95 -2.42
CA ARG A 179 -14.40 -6.41 -3.73
C ARG A 179 -13.15 -5.91 -4.42
N VAL A 180 -12.89 -6.43 -5.61
CA VAL A 180 -11.77 -5.99 -6.45
C VAL A 180 -12.33 -5.36 -7.71
N VAL A 181 -12.04 -4.10 -7.92
CA VAL A 181 -12.49 -3.31 -9.07
C VAL A 181 -11.30 -2.87 -9.90
N VAL A 182 -11.32 -3.20 -11.18
CA VAL A 182 -10.35 -2.69 -12.16
C VAL A 182 -11.06 -1.72 -13.08
N GLY A 183 -10.81 -0.44 -12.90
CA GLY A 183 -11.47 0.66 -13.60
C GLY A 183 -11.11 0.78 -15.08
N PRO A 184 -11.80 1.67 -15.79
CA PRO A 184 -11.62 1.84 -17.24
C PRO A 184 -10.22 2.39 -17.58
N GLY A 185 -9.62 1.84 -18.65
CA GLY A 185 -8.28 2.23 -19.10
C GLY A 185 -7.14 1.76 -18.20
N SER A 186 -7.43 1.05 -17.12
CA SER A 186 -6.41 0.51 -16.24
C SER A 186 -5.68 -0.69 -16.85
N VAL A 187 -4.41 -0.83 -16.50
CA VAL A 187 -3.55 -1.92 -16.98
C VAL A 187 -2.98 -2.67 -15.78
N VAL A 188 -3.24 -3.98 -15.71
CA VAL A 188 -2.60 -4.88 -14.75
C VAL A 188 -1.78 -5.89 -15.53
N GLY A 189 -0.45 -5.72 -15.53
CA GLY A 189 0.46 -6.51 -16.37
C GLY A 189 0.71 -7.92 -15.84
N GLY A 190 0.72 -8.10 -14.53
CA GLY A 190 0.94 -9.38 -13.89
C GLY A 190 -0.33 -10.21 -13.71
N THR A 191 -0.19 -11.34 -13.01
CA THR A 191 -1.33 -12.22 -12.69
C THR A 191 -2.20 -11.66 -11.57
N LEU A 192 -3.52 -11.78 -11.74
CA LEU A 192 -4.48 -11.54 -10.67
C LEU A 192 -4.77 -12.89 -10.00
N ARG A 193 -4.21 -13.10 -8.81
CA ARG A 193 -4.34 -14.35 -8.06
C ARG A 193 -5.19 -14.17 -6.82
N PHE A 194 -6.21 -15.00 -6.69
CA PHE A 194 -7.17 -14.95 -5.60
C PHE A 194 -7.19 -16.31 -4.88
N GLU A 195 -6.73 -16.35 -3.64
CA GLU A 195 -6.70 -17.57 -2.82
C GLU A 195 -7.97 -17.73 -1.97
N ARG A 196 -8.90 -16.78 -2.10
CA ARG A 196 -10.23 -16.79 -1.45
C ARG A 196 -11.30 -16.25 -2.41
N ALA A 197 -12.55 -16.47 -2.07
CA ALA A 197 -13.66 -15.89 -2.83
C ALA A 197 -13.59 -14.35 -2.83
N VAL A 198 -13.69 -13.73 -4.00
CA VAL A 198 -13.72 -12.28 -4.22
C VAL A 198 -14.81 -11.92 -5.22
N LYS A 199 -15.32 -10.70 -5.13
CA LYS A 199 -16.16 -10.10 -6.17
C LYS A 199 -15.26 -9.30 -7.11
N LEU A 200 -14.88 -9.90 -8.24
CA LEU A 200 -13.99 -9.27 -9.22
C LEU A 200 -14.79 -8.58 -10.32
N TYR A 201 -14.64 -7.26 -10.41
CA TYR A 201 -15.21 -6.44 -11.47
C TYR A 201 -14.10 -5.88 -12.36
N VAL A 202 -14.20 -6.08 -13.64
CA VAL A 202 -13.18 -5.62 -14.61
C VAL A 202 -13.87 -4.82 -15.70
N SER A 203 -13.47 -3.58 -15.90
CA SER A 203 -14.00 -2.77 -16.99
C SER A 203 -13.67 -3.37 -18.36
N ASP A 204 -14.59 -3.24 -19.32
CA ASP A 204 -14.37 -3.68 -20.70
C ASP A 204 -13.20 -2.95 -21.38
N ARG A 205 -12.86 -1.75 -20.87
CA ARG A 205 -11.74 -0.93 -21.34
C ARG A 205 -10.43 -1.21 -20.58
N ALA A 206 -10.43 -2.12 -19.59
CA ALA A 206 -9.24 -2.46 -18.84
C ALA A 206 -8.49 -3.64 -19.48
N THR A 207 -7.16 -3.59 -19.40
CA THR A 207 -6.28 -4.70 -19.79
C THR A 207 -5.76 -5.38 -18.55
N VAL A 208 -6.04 -6.67 -18.39
CA VAL A 208 -5.58 -7.45 -17.26
C VAL A 208 -4.85 -8.68 -17.73
N GLY A 209 -3.85 -9.11 -16.96
CA GLY A 209 -3.14 -10.36 -17.20
C GLY A 209 -4.01 -11.58 -16.88
N ARG A 210 -3.36 -12.69 -16.57
CA ARG A 210 -4.04 -13.94 -16.22
C ARG A 210 -4.82 -13.81 -14.92
N ILE A 211 -6.05 -14.33 -14.87
CA ILE A 211 -6.88 -14.38 -13.66
C ILE A 211 -6.90 -15.81 -13.14
N GLU A 212 -6.57 -15.99 -11.86
CA GLU A 212 -6.56 -17.28 -11.16
C GLU A 212 -7.39 -17.18 -9.87
N GLY A 213 -8.28 -18.14 -9.62
CA GLY A 213 -9.08 -18.23 -8.40
C GLY A 213 -10.35 -17.39 -8.35
N ALA A 214 -10.68 -16.62 -9.40
CA ALA A 214 -11.91 -15.84 -9.47
C ALA A 214 -12.44 -15.75 -10.90
N THR A 215 -13.74 -15.45 -11.01
CA THR A 215 -14.40 -15.13 -12.29
C THR A 215 -14.68 -13.65 -12.36
N ALA A 216 -14.20 -13.00 -13.42
CA ALA A 216 -14.41 -11.56 -13.60
C ALA A 216 -15.83 -11.28 -14.12
N VAL A 217 -16.51 -10.34 -13.48
CA VAL A 217 -17.74 -9.73 -13.99
C VAL A 217 -17.32 -8.49 -14.78
N ARG A 218 -17.56 -8.53 -16.09
CA ARG A 218 -17.26 -7.38 -16.96
C ARG A 218 -18.33 -6.31 -16.81
N PHE A 219 -17.92 -5.05 -16.89
CA PHE A 219 -18.84 -3.93 -16.87
C PHE A 219 -18.44 -2.86 -17.90
N SER A 220 -19.44 -2.23 -18.49
CA SER A 220 -19.29 -1.08 -19.37
C SER A 220 -19.73 0.18 -18.59
N GLY A 221 -18.92 1.22 -18.63
CA GLY A 221 -19.17 2.46 -17.89
C GLY A 221 -18.05 2.80 -16.93
N ASP A 222 -18.26 3.80 -16.09
CA ASP A 222 -17.21 4.30 -15.18
C ASP A 222 -17.25 3.63 -13.81
N ARG A 223 -18.35 2.95 -13.46
CA ARG A 223 -18.51 2.23 -12.19
C ARG A 223 -19.14 0.86 -12.40
N PRO A 224 -18.72 -0.15 -11.63
CA PRO A 224 -19.40 -1.45 -11.63
C PRO A 224 -20.79 -1.36 -10.97
N PRO A 225 -21.67 -2.32 -11.26
CA PRO A 225 -23.01 -2.41 -10.67
C PRO A 225 -22.98 -2.67 -9.16
#